data_f9f0603234374cac4c18738aa01476e4
#
_entry.id   f9f0603234374cac4c18738aa01476e4
#
_cell.length_a   1.000
_cell.length_b   1.000
_cell.length_c   1.000
_cell.angle_alpha   90.00
_cell.angle_beta   90.00
_cell.angle_gamma   90.00
#
_symmetry.space_group_name_H-M   'P 1'
#
loop_
_entity.id
_entity.type
_entity.pdbx_description
1 polymer ?
#
loop_
_entity_poly.entity_id
_entity_poly.type
_entity_poly.pdbx_seq_one_letter_code
_entity_poly.pdbx_strand_id
1 'polypeptide(L)'
;FKLVSDSYQPENFYRYPRMDFEMLDKYNEGLIISTACLSGPLFGDFWKHRDKSPDHVLAAMRDTIAQFKEIFGDRFYGEVQWNDIKEQHEGNALIIQACIEMGVEIISTADSHYPRPELWKDREMYKRIGWGGKVPEWADPDNLLPASVEEVGYELYPKNGDQMMESYKNYSSKYNIEYDDTFIRDTIERTHHIAFDRVEDFMPSSEVRLPEFVVPEGKTAIQALTTDALAGMKNKNLDKDEYYIDRLKYELNIIKERGFAQYFLTMKAIS
;
A
#
# COMPACT_ATOMS: atom_id res chain seq x y z
N PHE A 1 6.08 1.92 8.62
CA PHE A 1 4.88 2.31 9.38
C PHE A 1 4.93 3.78 9.85
N LYS A 2 6.04 4.29 10.40
CA LYS A 2 6.15 5.70 10.85
C LYS A 2 5.83 6.69 9.71
N LEU A 3 6.44 6.50 8.53
CA LEU A 3 6.19 7.31 7.34
C LEU A 3 4.70 7.35 6.98
N VAL A 4 4.02 6.19 6.96
CA VAL A 4 2.59 6.11 6.72
C VAL A 4 1.80 6.83 7.81
N SER A 5 2.13 6.62 9.09
CA SER A 5 1.45 7.28 10.21
C SER A 5 1.58 8.80 10.15
N ASP A 6 2.77 9.32 9.82
CA ASP A 6 3.01 10.77 9.68
C ASP A 6 2.23 11.36 8.50
N SER A 7 2.08 10.62 7.39
CA SER A 7 1.30 11.11 6.24
C SER A 7 -0.19 11.30 6.54
N TYR A 8 -0.72 10.65 7.58
CA TYR A 8 -2.11 10.81 8.06
C TYR A 8 -2.28 11.89 9.11
N GLN A 9 -1.20 12.54 9.58
CA GLN A 9 -1.33 13.66 10.52
C GLN A 9 -2.06 14.84 9.85
N PRO A 10 -2.81 15.68 10.62
CA PRO A 10 -3.62 16.76 10.07
C PRO A 10 -2.87 17.70 9.13
N GLU A 11 -1.60 17.99 9.40
CA GLU A 11 -0.74 18.86 8.60
C GLU A 11 -0.35 18.26 7.25
N ASN A 12 -0.32 16.92 7.14
CA ASN A 12 0.06 16.19 5.93
C ASN A 12 -1.14 15.65 5.16
N PHE A 13 -2.34 15.68 5.75
CA PHE A 13 -3.54 15.13 5.18
C PHE A 13 -4.41 16.21 4.54
N TYR A 14 -4.60 16.10 3.21
CA TYR A 14 -5.58 16.88 2.49
C TYR A 14 -6.33 16.00 1.51
N ARG A 15 -7.54 15.54 1.84
CA ARG A 15 -8.34 14.50 1.16
C ARG A 15 -7.66 13.12 1.13
N TYR A 16 -6.33 13.10 0.98
CA TYR A 16 -5.49 11.91 0.95
C TYR A 16 -4.24 12.15 1.80
N PRO A 17 -3.64 11.09 2.37
CA PRO A 17 -2.34 11.19 3.03
C PRO A 17 -1.27 11.58 2.00
N ARG A 18 -0.38 12.48 2.37
CA ARG A 18 0.69 12.99 1.49
C ARG A 18 2.04 12.78 2.11
N MET A 19 2.99 12.47 1.25
CA MET A 19 4.40 12.36 1.59
C MET A 19 5.18 13.28 0.64
N ASP A 20 6.13 14.01 1.18
CA ASP A 20 7.10 14.82 0.43
C ASP A 20 8.51 14.26 0.59
N PHE A 21 9.47 14.86 -0.11
CA PHE A 21 10.87 14.43 -0.06
C PHE A 21 11.51 14.65 1.32
N GLU A 22 11.10 15.66 2.09
CA GLU A 22 11.58 15.89 3.45
C GLU A 22 11.15 14.74 4.37
N MET A 23 9.90 14.31 4.27
CA MET A 23 9.39 13.17 5.02
C MET A 23 10.06 11.85 4.59
N LEU A 24 10.28 11.66 3.29
CA LEU A 24 11.00 10.50 2.77
C LEU A 24 12.44 10.46 3.29
N ASP A 25 13.14 11.57 3.27
CA ASP A 25 14.51 11.66 3.80
C ASP A 25 14.56 11.36 5.31
N LYS A 26 13.63 11.92 6.08
CA LYS A 26 13.52 11.67 7.52
C LYS A 26 13.37 10.18 7.89
N TYR A 27 12.71 9.39 7.04
CA TYR A 27 12.38 7.99 7.33
C TYR A 27 13.00 6.99 6.36
N ASN A 28 14.03 7.37 5.60
CA ASN A 28 14.60 6.55 4.53
C ASN A 28 15.41 5.35 5.01
N GLU A 29 15.87 5.34 6.27
CA GLU A 29 16.71 4.27 6.81
C GLU A 29 16.01 2.90 6.74
N GLY A 30 16.69 1.91 6.16
CA GLY A 30 16.16 0.55 6.01
C GLY A 30 15.04 0.40 4.96
N LEU A 31 14.76 1.44 4.15
CA LEU A 31 13.79 1.36 3.08
C LEU A 31 14.46 1.17 1.71
N ILE A 32 13.88 0.27 0.93
CA ILE A 32 14.09 0.15 -0.52
C ILE A 32 12.84 0.71 -1.19
N ILE A 33 12.99 1.49 -2.24
CA ILE A 33 11.90 2.19 -2.92
C ILE A 33 11.97 1.98 -4.42
N SER A 34 10.81 1.94 -5.07
CA SER A 34 10.66 1.91 -6.53
C SER A 34 9.75 3.03 -7.03
N THR A 35 9.73 3.23 -8.34
CA THR A 35 8.91 4.26 -8.98
C THR A 35 7.42 3.91 -9.09
N ALA A 36 7.02 2.76 -8.60
CA ALA A 36 5.64 2.26 -8.58
C ALA A 36 4.97 2.13 -9.97
N CYS A 37 3.65 2.21 -10.03
CA CYS A 37 2.80 1.92 -11.19
C CYS A 37 2.44 3.17 -12.01
N LEU A 38 1.39 3.05 -12.84
CA LEU A 38 0.82 4.16 -13.65
C LEU A 38 0.43 5.41 -12.84
N SER A 39 0.30 5.30 -11.53
CA SER A 39 0.05 6.42 -10.60
C SER A 39 1.31 6.85 -9.85
N GLY A 40 2.46 6.25 -10.14
CA GLY A 40 3.74 6.56 -9.51
C GLY A 40 4.36 7.87 -10.01
N PRO A 41 5.45 8.34 -9.38
CA PRO A 41 6.02 9.67 -9.65
C PRO A 41 6.49 9.84 -11.09
N LEU A 42 7.16 8.86 -11.70
CA LEU A 42 7.63 8.96 -13.09
C LEU A 42 6.48 8.90 -14.11
N PHE A 43 5.45 8.09 -13.85
CA PHE A 43 4.24 8.18 -14.64
C PHE A 43 3.48 9.50 -14.41
N GLY A 44 3.56 10.10 -13.24
CA GLY A 44 3.08 11.45 -12.98
C GLY A 44 3.74 12.47 -13.91
N ASP A 45 5.06 12.39 -14.11
CA ASP A 45 5.78 13.23 -15.08
C ASP A 45 5.36 12.93 -16.52
N PHE A 46 5.16 11.66 -16.87
CA PHE A 46 4.64 11.24 -18.17
C PHE A 46 3.26 11.87 -18.43
N TRP A 47 2.30 11.68 -17.55
CA TRP A 47 0.93 12.21 -17.72
C TRP A 47 0.88 13.74 -17.82
N LYS A 48 1.70 14.42 -17.02
CA LYS A 48 1.76 15.88 -16.96
C LYS A 48 2.36 16.50 -18.24
N HIS A 49 3.24 15.77 -18.91
CA HIS A 49 4.04 16.32 -20.01
C HIS A 49 3.91 15.54 -21.34
N ARG A 50 3.03 14.53 -21.43
CA ARG A 50 2.89 13.65 -22.60
C ARG A 50 2.45 14.35 -23.90
N ASP A 51 1.88 15.55 -23.79
CA ASP A 51 1.50 16.42 -24.89
C ASP A 51 2.68 17.22 -25.45
N LYS A 52 3.84 17.16 -24.78
CA LYS A 52 5.08 17.80 -25.18
C LYS A 52 6.02 16.81 -25.88
N SER A 53 7.23 17.23 -26.19
CA SER A 53 8.23 16.34 -26.76
C SER A 53 8.69 15.26 -25.76
N PRO A 54 9.10 14.07 -26.23
CA PRO A 54 9.70 13.05 -25.37
C PRO A 54 10.89 13.57 -24.53
N ASP A 55 11.72 14.44 -25.09
CA ASP A 55 12.84 15.05 -24.37
C ASP A 55 12.39 15.87 -23.15
N HIS A 56 11.22 16.52 -23.25
CA HIS A 56 10.67 17.27 -22.13
C HIS A 56 10.18 16.34 -21.01
N VAL A 57 9.55 15.24 -21.36
CA VAL A 57 9.14 14.19 -20.38
C VAL A 57 10.37 13.59 -19.72
N LEU A 58 11.39 13.23 -20.50
CA LEU A 58 12.67 12.71 -20.00
C LEU A 58 13.39 13.68 -19.06
N ALA A 59 13.35 14.97 -19.36
CA ALA A 59 13.94 15.98 -18.46
C ALA A 59 13.22 15.97 -17.10
N ALA A 60 11.90 15.98 -17.08
CA ALA A 60 11.12 15.91 -15.84
C ALA A 60 11.39 14.62 -15.07
N MET A 61 11.41 13.46 -15.75
CA MET A 61 11.73 12.18 -15.12
C MET A 61 13.13 12.17 -14.50
N ARG A 62 14.13 12.73 -15.19
CA ARG A 62 15.51 12.82 -14.66
C ARG A 62 15.58 13.69 -13.40
N ASP A 63 14.85 14.80 -13.35
CA ASP A 63 14.77 15.65 -12.17
C ASP A 63 14.15 14.91 -10.98
N THR A 64 13.08 14.15 -11.22
CA THR A 64 12.44 13.31 -10.21
C THR A 64 13.37 12.17 -9.75
N ILE A 65 14.04 11.47 -10.68
CA ILE A 65 15.01 10.40 -10.36
C ILE A 65 16.17 10.97 -9.51
N ALA A 66 16.68 12.16 -9.83
CA ALA A 66 17.77 12.77 -9.09
C ALA A 66 17.42 12.98 -7.61
N GLN A 67 16.20 13.45 -7.32
CA GLN A 67 15.71 13.65 -5.95
C GLN A 67 15.63 12.32 -5.18
N PHE A 68 15.07 11.26 -5.79
CA PHE A 68 15.03 9.94 -5.16
C PHE A 68 16.43 9.35 -4.96
N LYS A 69 17.32 9.48 -5.92
CA LYS A 69 18.72 9.02 -5.79
C LYS A 69 19.49 9.74 -4.69
N GLU A 70 19.26 11.03 -4.49
CA GLU A 70 19.88 11.79 -3.41
C GLU A 70 19.55 11.19 -2.04
N ILE A 71 18.30 10.76 -1.84
CA ILE A 71 17.82 10.21 -0.56
C ILE A 71 18.17 8.73 -0.41
N PHE A 72 17.94 7.92 -1.45
CA PHE A 72 17.97 6.45 -1.34
C PHE A 72 19.22 5.80 -1.94
N GLY A 73 19.97 6.51 -2.78
CA GLY A 73 21.16 5.98 -3.44
C GLY A 73 20.86 4.72 -4.27
N ASP A 74 21.54 3.62 -3.97
CA ASP A 74 21.38 2.29 -4.60
C ASP A 74 20.15 1.51 -4.11
N ARG A 75 19.37 2.05 -3.19
CA ARG A 75 18.09 1.50 -2.71
C ARG A 75 16.88 2.00 -3.51
N PHE A 76 17.11 2.80 -4.54
CA PHE A 76 16.09 3.31 -5.45
C PHE A 76 16.12 2.55 -6.78
N TYR A 77 14.95 2.09 -7.23
CA TYR A 77 14.78 1.32 -8.47
C TYR A 77 13.74 1.97 -9.39
N GLY A 78 14.02 1.97 -10.68
CA GLY A 78 12.99 2.17 -11.70
C GLY A 78 12.06 0.94 -11.74
N GLU A 79 10.76 1.16 -11.89
CA GLU A 79 9.79 0.07 -11.97
C GLU A 79 9.04 0.13 -13.28
N VAL A 80 8.92 -1.03 -13.95
CA VAL A 80 8.15 -1.20 -15.17
C VAL A 80 7.18 -2.37 -15.02
N GLN A 81 6.06 -2.30 -15.73
CA GLN A 81 4.98 -3.28 -15.68
C GLN A 81 4.50 -3.59 -17.09
N TRP A 82 4.03 -4.81 -17.32
CA TRP A 82 3.70 -5.30 -18.66
C TRP A 82 2.22 -5.71 -18.72
N ASN A 83 1.33 -4.71 -18.86
CA ASN A 83 -0.11 -4.92 -19.07
C ASN A 83 -0.53 -4.51 -20.48
N ASP A 84 -1.75 -4.85 -20.89
CA ASP A 84 -2.33 -4.49 -22.19
C ASP A 84 -2.80 -3.03 -22.23
N ILE A 85 -1.90 -2.10 -21.91
CA ILE A 85 -2.16 -0.66 -21.85
C ILE A 85 -1.07 0.07 -22.62
N LYS A 86 -1.43 0.67 -23.76
CA LYS A 86 -0.49 1.34 -24.65
C LYS A 86 0.36 2.41 -23.96
N GLU A 87 -0.29 3.25 -23.16
CA GLU A 87 0.37 4.34 -22.43
C GLU A 87 1.38 3.81 -21.39
N GLN A 88 1.13 2.62 -20.84
CA GLN A 88 2.10 1.97 -19.94
C GLN A 88 3.39 1.62 -20.68
N HIS A 89 3.29 1.07 -21.91
CA HIS A 89 4.47 0.76 -22.72
C HIS A 89 5.19 2.01 -23.20
N GLU A 90 4.47 3.05 -23.60
CA GLU A 90 5.05 4.35 -23.97
C GLU A 90 5.80 4.98 -22.77
N GLY A 91 5.19 4.99 -21.58
CA GLY A 91 5.82 5.47 -20.35
C GLY A 91 7.00 4.62 -19.91
N ASN A 92 6.87 3.28 -19.97
CA ASN A 92 7.98 2.36 -19.67
C ASN A 92 9.21 2.65 -20.52
N ALA A 93 9.05 2.95 -21.82
CA ALA A 93 10.17 3.29 -22.69
C ALA A 93 10.96 4.49 -22.19
N LEU A 94 10.27 5.53 -21.75
CA LEU A 94 10.89 6.74 -21.21
C LEU A 94 11.50 6.51 -19.83
N ILE A 95 10.83 5.73 -18.98
CA ILE A 95 11.36 5.33 -17.66
C ILE A 95 12.65 4.53 -17.81
N ILE A 96 12.66 3.52 -18.70
CA ILE A 96 13.85 2.72 -18.96
C ILE A 96 14.98 3.61 -19.44
N GLN A 97 14.73 4.48 -20.41
CA GLN A 97 15.73 5.41 -20.92
C GLN A 97 16.28 6.32 -19.81
N ALA A 98 15.40 6.98 -19.05
CA ALA A 98 15.82 7.88 -17.96
C ALA A 98 16.62 7.14 -16.88
N CYS A 99 16.20 5.93 -16.49
CA CYS A 99 16.91 5.12 -15.51
C CYS A 99 18.29 4.68 -15.99
N ILE A 100 18.43 4.26 -17.25
CA ILE A 100 19.74 3.91 -17.83
C ILE A 100 20.66 5.14 -17.85
N GLU A 101 20.18 6.28 -18.33
CA GLU A 101 20.96 7.53 -18.37
C GLU A 101 21.39 8.00 -16.98
N MET A 102 20.56 7.78 -15.97
CA MET A 102 20.83 8.19 -14.59
C MET A 102 21.52 7.09 -13.75
N GLY A 103 21.85 5.94 -14.33
CA GLY A 103 22.46 4.80 -13.63
C GLY A 103 21.59 4.27 -12.49
N VAL A 104 20.30 4.10 -12.75
CA VAL A 104 19.33 3.48 -11.83
C VAL A 104 18.97 2.09 -12.33
N GLU A 105 19.01 1.11 -11.44
CA GLU A 105 18.59 -0.24 -11.74
C GLU A 105 17.06 -0.32 -11.92
N ILE A 106 16.61 -1.23 -12.78
CA ILE A 106 15.20 -1.36 -13.16
C ILE A 106 14.68 -2.73 -12.72
N ILE A 107 13.45 -2.77 -12.22
CA ILE A 107 12.72 -3.99 -11.85
C ILE A 107 11.43 -4.10 -12.66
N SER A 108 11.02 -5.34 -12.96
CA SER A 108 9.71 -5.64 -13.53
C SER A 108 8.80 -6.21 -12.46
N THR A 109 7.62 -5.61 -12.26
CA THR A 109 6.64 -6.04 -11.26
C THR A 109 5.26 -6.26 -11.88
N ALA A 110 4.36 -6.91 -11.13
CA ALA A 110 3.00 -7.22 -11.58
C ALA A 110 1.94 -6.26 -11.03
N ASP A 111 2.28 -5.34 -10.11
CA ASP A 111 1.31 -4.47 -9.42
C ASP A 111 0.10 -5.26 -8.88
N SER A 112 0.37 -6.29 -8.09
CA SER A 112 -0.61 -7.31 -7.72
C SER A 112 -1.72 -6.76 -6.83
N HIS A 113 -2.98 -6.91 -7.28
CA HIS A 113 -4.18 -6.46 -6.58
C HIS A 113 -5.13 -7.60 -6.20
N TYR A 114 -4.89 -8.80 -6.71
CA TYR A 114 -5.63 -10.01 -6.39
C TYR A 114 -4.70 -11.23 -6.50
N PRO A 115 -4.93 -12.30 -5.74
CA PRO A 115 -3.92 -13.35 -5.55
C PRO A 115 -3.81 -14.36 -6.71
N ARG A 116 -4.81 -14.46 -7.59
CA ARG A 116 -4.85 -15.46 -8.69
C ARG A 116 -5.65 -14.92 -9.88
N PRO A 117 -5.32 -15.33 -11.11
CA PRO A 117 -5.93 -14.80 -12.34
C PRO A 117 -7.46 -14.81 -12.33
N GLU A 118 -8.08 -15.88 -11.86
CA GLU A 118 -9.54 -16.06 -11.86
C GLU A 118 -10.29 -15.12 -10.93
N LEU A 119 -9.60 -14.43 -10.00
CA LEU A 119 -10.20 -13.53 -9.01
C LEU A 119 -10.28 -12.06 -9.43
N TRP A 120 -9.98 -11.74 -10.68
CA TRP A 120 -10.07 -10.37 -11.17
C TRP A 120 -11.49 -9.76 -11.05
N LYS A 121 -12.55 -10.59 -11.19
CA LYS A 121 -13.94 -10.15 -11.01
C LYS A 121 -14.24 -9.74 -9.57
N ASP A 122 -13.67 -10.43 -8.60
CA ASP A 122 -13.84 -10.09 -7.18
C ASP A 122 -13.22 -8.72 -6.89
N ARG A 123 -12.05 -8.43 -7.47
CA ARG A 123 -11.44 -7.10 -7.39
C ARG A 123 -12.32 -6.02 -8.02
N GLU A 124 -12.88 -6.25 -9.21
CA GLU A 124 -13.76 -5.28 -9.85
C GLU A 124 -15.03 -5.03 -9.02
N MET A 125 -15.59 -6.06 -8.41
CA MET A 125 -16.70 -5.93 -7.48
C MET A 125 -16.30 -5.12 -6.23
N TYR A 126 -15.14 -5.40 -5.66
CA TYR A 126 -14.61 -4.65 -4.51
C TYR A 126 -14.45 -3.15 -4.82
N LYS A 127 -13.91 -2.82 -5.98
CA LYS A 127 -13.80 -1.41 -6.43
C LYS A 127 -15.17 -0.72 -6.46
N ARG A 128 -16.20 -1.38 -6.99
CA ARG A 128 -17.57 -0.83 -7.03
C ARG A 128 -18.16 -0.59 -5.64
N ILE A 129 -17.89 -1.48 -4.69
CA ILE A 129 -18.27 -1.29 -3.28
C ILE A 129 -17.56 -0.04 -2.73
N GLY A 130 -16.25 0.08 -2.96
CA GLY A 130 -15.45 1.24 -2.53
C GLY A 130 -15.93 2.58 -3.11
N TRP A 131 -16.52 2.57 -4.31
CA TRP A 131 -17.13 3.77 -4.93
C TRP A 131 -18.57 4.04 -4.46
N GLY A 132 -19.06 3.30 -3.45
CA GLY A 132 -20.41 3.46 -2.92
C GLY A 132 -21.52 3.20 -3.95
N GLY A 133 -21.29 2.26 -4.87
CA GLY A 133 -22.18 1.93 -5.99
C GLY A 133 -22.19 2.96 -7.13
N LYS A 134 -21.40 4.04 -7.03
CA LYS A 134 -21.22 4.98 -8.14
C LYS A 134 -20.23 4.38 -9.14
N VAL A 135 -20.64 4.37 -10.40
CA VAL A 135 -19.75 3.99 -11.50
C VAL A 135 -19.11 5.27 -12.04
N PRO A 136 -17.77 5.35 -12.20
CA PRO A 136 -17.14 6.52 -12.83
C PRO A 136 -17.69 6.74 -14.25
N GLU A 137 -17.69 7.98 -14.73
CA GLU A 137 -18.20 8.33 -16.07
C GLU A 137 -17.53 7.58 -17.21
N TRP A 138 -16.27 7.13 -17.00
CA TRP A 138 -15.52 6.35 -18.00
C TRP A 138 -15.86 4.85 -18.00
N ALA A 139 -16.61 4.36 -17.00
CA ALA A 139 -17.05 2.97 -16.92
C ALA A 139 -18.49 2.86 -17.41
N ASP A 140 -18.76 1.94 -18.33
CA ASP A 140 -20.10 1.70 -18.85
C ASP A 140 -21.05 1.28 -17.71
N PRO A 141 -22.08 2.07 -17.38
CA PRO A 141 -23.01 1.75 -16.31
C PRO A 141 -23.86 0.50 -16.59
N ASP A 142 -24.06 0.14 -17.86
CA ASP A 142 -24.87 -1.01 -18.26
C ASP A 142 -24.03 -2.30 -18.34
N ASN A 143 -22.71 -2.16 -18.49
CA ASN A 143 -21.78 -3.28 -18.50
C ASN A 143 -21.19 -3.48 -17.10
N LEU A 144 -21.81 -4.35 -16.34
CA LEU A 144 -21.47 -4.54 -14.92
C LEU A 144 -20.04 -5.05 -14.70
N LEU A 145 -19.57 -6.00 -15.50
CA LEU A 145 -18.20 -6.55 -15.45
C LEU A 145 -17.79 -7.01 -16.85
N PRO A 146 -16.54 -6.81 -17.26
CA PRO A 146 -16.01 -7.41 -18.48
C PRO A 146 -16.18 -8.94 -18.47
N ALA A 147 -16.26 -9.55 -19.65
CA ALA A 147 -16.42 -11.00 -19.77
C ALA A 147 -15.10 -11.74 -19.46
N SER A 148 -13.96 -11.11 -19.76
CA SER A 148 -12.62 -11.69 -19.61
C SER A 148 -11.60 -10.68 -19.11
N VAL A 149 -10.42 -11.16 -18.71
CA VAL A 149 -9.29 -10.32 -18.31
C VAL A 149 -8.80 -9.45 -19.45
N GLU A 150 -8.83 -9.95 -20.69
CA GLU A 150 -8.39 -9.22 -21.88
C GLU A 150 -9.22 -7.95 -22.11
N GLU A 151 -10.51 -7.97 -21.76
CA GLU A 151 -11.36 -6.77 -21.82
C GLU A 151 -11.02 -5.72 -20.75
N VAL A 152 -10.32 -6.11 -19.70
CA VAL A 152 -9.87 -5.18 -18.62
C VAL A 152 -8.58 -4.47 -19.01
N GLY A 153 -7.80 -5.03 -19.93
CA GLY A 153 -6.53 -4.48 -20.39
C GLY A 153 -5.37 -4.62 -19.38
N TYR A 154 -5.54 -5.37 -18.30
CA TYR A 154 -4.48 -5.59 -17.30
C TYR A 154 -4.62 -6.91 -16.55
N GLU A 155 -3.51 -7.42 -16.04
CA GLU A 155 -3.38 -8.68 -15.32
C GLU A 155 -2.65 -8.44 -13.98
N LEU A 156 -3.38 -8.04 -12.93
CA LEU A 156 -2.82 -7.58 -11.65
C LEU A 156 -2.78 -8.68 -10.59
N TYR A 157 -2.13 -9.80 -10.90
CA TYR A 157 -1.90 -10.91 -9.96
C TYR A 157 -0.41 -11.24 -9.86
N PRO A 158 0.05 -11.89 -8.79
CA PRO A 158 1.45 -12.29 -8.66
C PRO A 158 1.87 -13.24 -9.78
N LYS A 159 2.88 -12.86 -10.55
CA LYS A 159 3.44 -13.64 -11.67
C LYS A 159 4.81 -14.18 -11.30
N ASN A 160 5.09 -15.42 -11.70
CA ASN A 160 6.47 -15.91 -11.70
C ASN A 160 7.26 -15.33 -12.90
N GLY A 161 8.57 -15.59 -12.95
CA GLY A 161 9.44 -15.01 -13.96
C GLY A 161 9.03 -15.35 -15.40
N ASP A 162 8.56 -16.59 -15.66
CA ASP A 162 8.13 -17.01 -17.00
C ASP A 162 6.82 -16.31 -17.40
N GLN A 163 5.84 -16.20 -16.49
CA GLN A 163 4.59 -15.47 -16.72
C GLN A 163 4.84 -13.98 -16.95
N MET A 164 5.81 -13.38 -16.23
CA MET A 164 6.19 -11.99 -16.45
C MET A 164 6.83 -11.78 -17.80
N MET A 165 7.72 -12.68 -18.23
CA MET A 165 8.33 -12.66 -19.56
C MET A 165 7.29 -12.85 -20.66
N GLU A 166 6.31 -13.73 -20.45
CA GLU A 166 5.20 -13.94 -21.39
C GLU A 166 4.35 -12.67 -21.54
N SER A 167 3.96 -12.03 -20.43
CA SER A 167 3.24 -10.75 -20.46
C SER A 167 4.03 -9.69 -21.22
N TYR A 168 5.34 -9.55 -20.94
CA TYR A 168 6.20 -8.64 -21.69
C TYR A 168 6.14 -8.93 -23.19
N LYS A 169 6.37 -10.18 -23.63
CA LYS A 169 6.41 -10.54 -25.06
C LYS A 169 5.07 -10.29 -25.75
N ASN A 170 3.97 -10.64 -25.12
CA ASN A 170 2.63 -10.47 -25.69
C ASN A 170 2.31 -8.99 -25.93
N TYR A 171 2.58 -8.13 -24.97
CA TYR A 171 2.13 -6.73 -25.03
C TYR A 171 3.17 -5.81 -25.66
N SER A 172 4.47 -6.06 -25.48
CA SER A 172 5.51 -5.26 -26.15
C SER A 172 5.45 -5.42 -27.66
N SER A 173 5.28 -6.63 -28.17
CA SER A 173 5.07 -6.88 -29.61
C SER A 173 3.82 -6.18 -30.13
N LYS A 174 2.72 -6.21 -29.40
CA LYS A 174 1.47 -5.53 -29.76
C LYS A 174 1.66 -4.02 -29.97
N TYR A 175 2.52 -3.40 -29.18
CA TYR A 175 2.77 -1.96 -29.22
C TYR A 175 4.07 -1.56 -29.94
N ASN A 176 4.78 -2.52 -30.52
CA ASN A 176 6.07 -2.33 -31.22
C ASN A 176 7.13 -1.65 -30.34
N ILE A 177 7.19 -2.01 -29.05
CA ILE A 177 8.17 -1.53 -28.07
C ILE A 177 8.85 -2.75 -27.50
N GLU A 178 9.95 -3.18 -28.12
CA GLU A 178 10.67 -4.41 -27.78
C GLU A 178 12.07 -4.08 -27.26
N TYR A 179 12.54 -4.90 -26.32
CA TYR A 179 13.86 -4.83 -25.73
C TYR A 179 14.56 -6.19 -25.87
N ASP A 180 15.85 -6.22 -25.61
CA ASP A 180 16.58 -7.48 -25.52
C ASP A 180 16.02 -8.36 -24.41
N ASP A 181 15.77 -9.65 -24.72
CA ASP A 181 15.20 -10.62 -23.78
C ASP A 181 16.05 -10.75 -22.50
N THR A 182 17.39 -10.64 -22.64
CA THR A 182 18.31 -10.70 -21.49
C THR A 182 18.11 -9.51 -20.58
N PHE A 183 17.99 -8.30 -21.14
CA PHE A 183 17.71 -7.09 -20.36
C PHE A 183 16.41 -7.24 -19.57
N ILE A 184 15.33 -7.69 -20.19
CA ILE A 184 14.04 -7.86 -19.49
C ILE A 184 14.14 -8.94 -18.42
N ARG A 185 14.80 -10.06 -18.71
CA ARG A 185 15.03 -11.14 -17.73
C ARG A 185 15.79 -10.60 -16.50
N ASP A 186 16.82 -9.80 -16.70
CA ASP A 186 17.58 -9.17 -15.61
C ASP A 186 16.70 -8.28 -14.75
N THR A 187 15.75 -7.53 -15.36
CA THR A 187 14.80 -6.69 -14.59
C THR A 187 13.83 -7.53 -13.75
N ILE A 188 13.46 -8.72 -14.22
CA ILE A 188 12.60 -9.65 -13.48
C ILE A 188 13.38 -10.28 -12.33
N GLU A 189 14.57 -10.83 -12.60
CA GLU A 189 15.40 -11.52 -11.63
C GLU A 189 15.92 -10.60 -10.53
N ARG A 190 16.07 -9.31 -10.81
CA ARG A 190 16.47 -8.32 -9.82
C ARG A 190 15.48 -8.22 -8.66
N THR A 191 14.20 -8.52 -8.85
CA THR A 191 13.22 -8.61 -7.75
C THR A 191 13.56 -9.73 -6.77
N HIS A 192 14.10 -10.85 -7.28
CA HIS A 192 14.60 -11.95 -6.45
C HIS A 192 15.83 -11.51 -5.64
N HIS A 193 16.80 -10.85 -6.28
CA HIS A 193 17.98 -10.30 -5.59
C HIS A 193 17.58 -9.32 -4.47
N ILE A 194 16.63 -8.43 -4.73
CA ILE A 194 16.14 -7.53 -3.68
C ILE A 194 15.60 -8.32 -2.50
N ALA A 195 14.74 -9.32 -2.74
CA ALA A 195 14.08 -10.06 -1.69
C ALA A 195 15.02 -10.95 -0.87
N PHE A 196 16.03 -11.56 -1.49
CA PHE A 196 16.88 -12.56 -0.84
C PHE A 196 18.29 -12.05 -0.46
N ASP A 197 18.80 -11.03 -1.15
CA ASP A 197 20.15 -10.54 -0.92
C ASP A 197 20.18 -9.17 -0.21
N ARG A 198 19.13 -8.37 -0.33
CA ARG A 198 19.08 -7.01 0.23
C ARG A 198 18.14 -6.84 1.41
N VAL A 199 17.10 -7.67 1.51
CA VAL A 199 16.18 -7.64 2.65
C VAL A 199 16.69 -8.60 3.71
N GLU A 200 16.99 -8.08 4.90
CA GLU A 200 17.44 -8.89 6.02
C GLU A 200 16.29 -9.74 6.58
N ASP A 201 16.64 -10.89 7.15
CA ASP A 201 15.68 -11.71 7.88
C ASP A 201 15.12 -10.93 9.07
N PHE A 202 13.83 -10.70 9.07
CA PHE A 202 13.13 -10.00 10.12
C PHE A 202 11.96 -10.82 10.65
N MET A 203 12.01 -11.11 11.93
CA MET A 203 10.87 -11.70 12.64
C MET A 203 10.24 -10.67 13.55
N PRO A 204 8.95 -10.33 13.35
CA PRO A 204 8.24 -9.47 14.27
C PRO A 204 8.29 -10.03 15.69
N SER A 205 8.41 -9.15 16.69
CA SER A 205 8.31 -9.58 18.08
C SER A 205 6.98 -10.29 18.31
N SER A 206 7.05 -11.49 18.94
CA SER A 206 5.86 -12.21 19.38
C SER A 206 5.24 -11.62 20.66
N GLU A 207 5.90 -10.64 21.25
CA GLU A 207 5.41 -9.96 22.45
C GLU A 207 4.18 -9.11 22.10
N VAL A 208 3.08 -9.38 22.78
CA VAL A 208 1.85 -8.59 22.63
C VAL A 208 2.05 -7.22 23.29
N ARG A 209 2.15 -6.17 22.49
CA ARG A 209 2.22 -4.79 22.96
C ARG A 209 0.86 -4.13 22.74
N LEU A 210 0.16 -3.89 23.83
CA LEU A 210 -1.09 -3.13 23.83
C LEU A 210 -0.76 -1.64 24.04
N PRO A 211 -1.51 -0.72 23.39
CA PRO A 211 -1.38 0.70 23.69
C PRO A 211 -1.66 0.98 25.18
N GLU A 212 -0.83 1.79 25.78
CA GLU A 212 -1.05 2.22 27.16
C GLU A 212 -2.16 3.27 27.21
N PHE A 213 -3.24 2.96 27.90
CA PHE A 213 -4.29 3.93 28.18
C PHE A 213 -3.85 4.83 29.36
N VAL A 214 -3.96 6.14 29.21
CA VAL A 214 -3.64 7.09 30.30
C VAL A 214 -4.69 6.97 31.39
N VAL A 215 -4.35 6.29 32.46
CA VAL A 215 -5.23 6.09 33.63
C VAL A 215 -5.22 7.35 34.49
N PRO A 216 -6.37 7.78 35.06
CA PRO A 216 -6.42 8.89 36.00
C PRO A 216 -5.43 8.71 37.16
N GLU A 217 -4.81 9.81 37.58
CA GLU A 217 -3.84 9.82 38.67
C GLU A 217 -4.39 9.14 39.93
N GLY A 218 -3.56 8.32 40.58
CA GLY A 218 -3.92 7.56 41.77
C GLY A 218 -4.80 6.32 41.55
N LYS A 219 -5.11 5.94 40.28
CA LYS A 219 -5.89 4.72 39.97
C LYS A 219 -5.05 3.72 39.19
N THR A 220 -5.34 2.45 39.42
CA THR A 220 -4.90 1.37 38.52
C THR A 220 -5.89 1.23 37.34
N ALA A 221 -5.43 0.60 36.25
CA ALA A 221 -6.29 0.37 35.09
C ALA A 221 -7.58 -0.39 35.45
N ILE A 222 -7.48 -1.41 36.28
CA ILE A 222 -8.67 -2.17 36.71
C ILE A 222 -9.62 -1.33 37.58
N GLN A 223 -9.11 -0.40 38.39
CA GLN A 223 -9.94 0.51 39.15
C GLN A 223 -10.66 1.53 38.25
N ALA A 224 -9.98 2.05 37.24
CA ALA A 224 -10.58 2.93 36.25
C ALA A 224 -11.68 2.20 35.47
N LEU A 225 -11.39 1.00 34.95
CA LEU A 225 -12.36 0.17 34.24
C LEU A 225 -13.57 -0.18 35.11
N THR A 226 -13.35 -0.54 36.37
CA THR A 226 -14.43 -0.82 37.34
C THR A 226 -15.31 0.39 37.54
N THR A 227 -14.72 1.59 37.70
CA THR A 227 -15.47 2.85 37.84
C THR A 227 -16.36 3.10 36.62
N ASP A 228 -15.81 2.92 35.43
CA ASP A 228 -16.54 3.11 34.16
C ASP A 228 -17.68 2.08 34.00
N ALA A 229 -17.41 0.83 34.31
CA ALA A 229 -18.42 -0.22 34.24
C ALA A 229 -19.59 0.00 35.19
N LEU A 230 -19.31 0.42 36.44
CA LEU A 230 -20.34 0.75 37.40
C LEU A 230 -21.18 1.98 36.97
N ALA A 231 -20.53 3.00 36.38
CA ALA A 231 -21.25 4.12 35.79
C ALA A 231 -22.16 3.68 34.64
N GLY A 232 -21.67 2.77 33.77
CA GLY A 232 -22.45 2.18 32.69
C GLY A 232 -23.68 1.38 33.21
N MET A 233 -23.49 0.58 34.24
CA MET A 233 -24.58 -0.15 34.92
C MET A 233 -25.67 0.82 35.41
N LYS A 234 -25.27 1.88 36.07
CA LYS A 234 -26.21 2.90 36.58
C LYS A 234 -26.97 3.59 35.44
N ASN A 235 -26.26 3.97 34.36
CA ASN A 235 -26.87 4.61 33.20
C ASN A 235 -27.91 3.72 32.50
N LYS A 236 -27.75 2.42 32.62
CA LYS A 236 -28.67 1.40 32.04
C LYS A 236 -29.75 0.95 33.06
N ASN A 237 -29.77 1.48 34.27
CA ASN A 237 -30.64 1.07 35.38
C ASN A 237 -30.49 -0.45 35.75
N LEU A 238 -29.28 -0.97 35.64
CA LEU A 238 -28.94 -2.37 35.95
C LEU A 238 -28.19 -2.51 37.28
N ASP A 239 -27.90 -1.41 37.94
CA ASP A 239 -27.10 -1.33 39.15
C ASP A 239 -27.81 -1.89 40.41
N LYS A 240 -29.08 -2.30 40.29
CA LYS A 240 -29.87 -2.95 41.34
C LYS A 240 -30.27 -4.36 41.05
N ASP A 241 -29.91 -4.85 39.86
CA ASP A 241 -30.18 -6.22 39.43
C ASP A 241 -29.04 -7.15 39.85
N GLU A 242 -29.31 -8.09 40.77
CA GLU A 242 -28.30 -8.98 41.33
C GLU A 242 -27.63 -9.85 40.24
N TYR A 243 -28.36 -10.27 39.22
CA TYR A 243 -27.82 -11.08 38.10
C TYR A 243 -26.72 -10.27 37.37
N TYR A 244 -26.97 -9.02 37.00
CA TYR A 244 -26.00 -8.19 36.30
C TYR A 244 -24.84 -7.78 37.20
N ILE A 245 -25.09 -7.54 38.50
CA ILE A 245 -24.03 -7.22 39.46
C ILE A 245 -23.05 -8.40 39.58
N ASP A 246 -23.55 -9.61 39.74
CA ASP A 246 -22.71 -10.79 39.90
C ASP A 246 -21.99 -11.14 38.61
N ARG A 247 -22.66 -10.95 37.47
CA ARG A 247 -22.01 -11.12 36.18
C ARG A 247 -20.87 -10.11 35.97
N LEU A 248 -21.07 -8.86 36.29
CA LEU A 248 -20.03 -7.80 36.20
C LEU A 248 -18.82 -8.14 37.09
N LYS A 249 -19.06 -8.56 38.35
CA LYS A 249 -17.98 -8.97 39.26
C LYS A 249 -17.15 -10.11 38.68
N TYR A 250 -17.83 -11.11 38.12
CA TYR A 250 -17.19 -12.26 37.48
C TYR A 250 -16.30 -11.84 36.31
N GLU A 251 -16.83 -11.02 35.40
CA GLU A 251 -16.07 -10.55 34.22
C GLU A 251 -14.88 -9.65 34.62
N LEU A 252 -15.07 -8.71 35.52
CA LEU A 252 -13.98 -7.85 36.00
C LEU A 252 -12.88 -8.65 36.71
N ASN A 253 -13.23 -9.75 37.39
CA ASN A 253 -12.22 -10.61 37.99
C ASN A 253 -11.37 -11.33 36.93
N ILE A 254 -12.00 -11.89 35.91
CA ILE A 254 -11.27 -12.50 34.76
C ILE A 254 -10.37 -11.48 34.08
N ILE A 255 -10.87 -10.27 33.79
CA ILE A 255 -10.11 -9.19 33.14
C ILE A 255 -8.90 -8.81 34.00
N LYS A 256 -9.09 -8.74 35.33
CA LYS A 256 -8.02 -8.47 36.29
C LYS A 256 -6.95 -9.57 36.29
N GLU A 257 -7.37 -10.83 36.42
CA GLU A 257 -6.48 -12.00 36.43
C GLU A 257 -5.67 -12.13 35.15
N ARG A 258 -6.26 -11.81 33.99
CA ARG A 258 -5.62 -11.86 32.68
C ARG A 258 -4.85 -10.61 32.29
N GLY A 259 -4.89 -9.53 33.09
CA GLY A 259 -4.18 -8.29 32.82
C GLY A 259 -4.74 -7.45 31.67
N PHE A 260 -6.00 -7.67 31.25
CA PHE A 260 -6.58 -7.02 30.08
C PHE A 260 -7.29 -5.69 30.35
N ALA A 261 -7.19 -5.12 31.55
CA ALA A 261 -7.88 -3.86 31.88
C ALA A 261 -7.50 -2.70 30.95
N GLN A 262 -6.23 -2.56 30.58
CA GLN A 262 -5.74 -1.57 29.62
C GLN A 262 -6.39 -1.73 28.25
N TYR A 263 -6.51 -2.96 27.77
CA TYR A 263 -7.15 -3.26 26.49
C TYR A 263 -8.61 -2.77 26.45
N PHE A 264 -9.40 -3.08 27.49
CA PHE A 264 -10.79 -2.63 27.57
C PHE A 264 -10.94 -1.11 27.65
N LEU A 265 -10.05 -0.42 28.38
CA LEU A 265 -10.04 1.04 28.44
C LEU A 265 -9.68 1.65 27.07
N THR A 266 -8.70 1.09 26.37
CA THR A 266 -8.32 1.52 25.01
C THR A 266 -9.48 1.31 24.03
N MET A 267 -10.12 0.15 24.06
CA MET A 267 -11.27 -0.14 23.18
C MET A 267 -12.43 0.83 23.44
N LYS A 268 -12.72 1.14 24.71
CA LYS A 268 -13.71 2.16 25.08
C LYS A 268 -13.37 3.55 24.52
N ALA A 269 -12.09 3.92 24.48
CA ALA A 269 -11.67 5.24 23.99
C ALA A 269 -11.77 5.34 22.45
N ILE A 270 -11.74 4.23 21.74
CA ILE A 270 -11.88 4.16 20.27
C ILE A 270 -13.35 4.15 19.84
N SER A 271 -14.25 3.60 20.68
CA SER A 271 -15.70 3.47 20.44
C SER A 271 -16.44 4.75 20.75
#